data_47b0d4f2e66197e6d30169bf8f64e1dd
#
_entry.id   47b0d4f2e66197e6d30169bf8f64e1dd
#
_cell.length_a   1.000
_cell.length_b   1.000
_cell.length_c   1.000
_cell.angle_alpha   90.00
_cell.angle_beta   90.00
_cell.angle_gamma   90.00
#
_symmetry.space_group_name_H-M   'P 1'
#
loop_
_entity.id
_entity.type
_entity.pdbx_description
1 polymer ?
#
loop_
_entity_poly.entity_id
_entity_poly.type
_entity_poly.pdbx_seq_one_letter_code
_entity_poly.pdbx_strand_id
1 'polypeptide(L)'
;MLGVACGMAPYFAAAKIIVLLLAGEKVFLAYLPWLLTALGGFLLRTVLYNGALGISHRATFSILKTIREKLLAKLPRLPLGTVMDTSSGKLKEIIVDQVDSMETTLAHLFPEMTANIVTPLLTVIYLF
;
A
#
# COMPACT_ATOMS: atom_id res chain seq x y z
N MET A 1 4.53 6.87 -4.67
CA MET A 1 4.67 8.31 -4.97
C MET A 1 3.80 8.74 -6.16
N LEU A 2 4.06 8.23 -7.38
CA LEU A 2 3.25 8.60 -8.57
C LEU A 2 1.74 8.35 -8.41
N GLY A 3 1.34 7.23 -7.82
CA GLY A 3 -0.08 6.92 -7.58
C GLY A 3 -0.78 7.90 -6.63
N VAL A 4 -0.05 8.47 -5.66
CA VAL A 4 -0.58 9.49 -4.75
C VAL A 4 -0.79 10.81 -5.50
N ALA A 5 0.19 11.22 -6.31
CA ALA A 5 0.07 12.43 -7.13
C ALA A 5 -1.10 12.33 -8.12
N CYS A 6 -1.25 11.19 -8.83
CA CYS A 6 -2.41 10.94 -9.70
C CYS A 6 -3.74 10.94 -8.93
N GLY A 7 -3.72 10.53 -7.65
CA GLY A 7 -4.90 10.56 -6.78
C GLY A 7 -5.38 11.95 -6.42
N MET A 8 -4.57 13.00 -6.61
CA MET A 8 -4.97 14.38 -6.39
C MET A 8 -5.71 15.00 -7.60
N ALA A 9 -5.53 14.44 -8.80
CA ALA A 9 -6.16 14.95 -10.02
C ALA A 9 -7.71 15.10 -9.93
N PRO A 10 -8.46 14.13 -9.35
CA PRO A 10 -9.91 14.29 -9.15
C PRO A 10 -10.29 15.48 -8.26
N TYR A 11 -9.49 15.77 -7.23
CA TYR A 11 -9.76 16.90 -6.33
C TYR A 11 -9.58 18.24 -7.03
N PHE A 12 -8.54 18.37 -7.88
CA PHE A 12 -8.34 19.56 -8.70
C PHE A 12 -9.43 19.73 -9.74
N ALA A 13 -9.82 18.65 -10.38
CA ALA A 13 -10.92 18.66 -11.34
C ALA A 13 -12.22 19.09 -10.66
N ALA A 14 -12.53 18.56 -9.48
CA ALA A 14 -13.70 18.96 -8.70
C ALA A 14 -13.68 20.44 -8.32
N ALA A 15 -12.55 20.96 -7.84
CA ALA A 15 -12.40 22.38 -7.52
C ALA A 15 -12.64 23.27 -8.74
N LYS A 16 -12.09 22.91 -9.89
CA LYS A 16 -12.32 23.63 -11.16
C LYS A 16 -13.76 23.58 -11.63
N ILE A 17 -14.41 22.43 -11.50
CA ILE A 17 -15.83 22.26 -11.82
C ILE A 17 -16.69 23.19 -10.94
N ILE A 18 -16.40 23.26 -9.64
CA ILE A 18 -17.11 24.14 -8.71
C ILE A 18 -16.93 25.61 -9.11
N VAL A 19 -15.71 26.03 -9.44
CA VAL A 19 -15.43 27.39 -9.88
C VAL A 19 -16.21 27.73 -11.17
N LEU A 20 -16.24 26.83 -12.14
CA LEU A 20 -17.00 27.01 -13.38
C LEU A 20 -18.52 27.11 -13.12
N LEU A 21 -19.06 26.31 -12.20
CA LEU A 21 -20.46 26.38 -11.79
C LEU A 21 -20.79 27.71 -11.13
N LEU A 22 -19.93 28.23 -10.27
CA LEU A 22 -20.11 29.52 -9.61
C LEU A 22 -19.98 30.69 -10.60
N ALA A 23 -19.16 30.53 -11.65
CA ALA A 23 -19.06 31.50 -12.73
C ALA A 23 -20.28 31.53 -13.66
N GLY A 24 -21.22 30.58 -13.45
CA GLY A 24 -22.46 30.52 -14.24
C GLY A 24 -22.31 29.92 -15.63
N GLU A 25 -21.21 29.21 -15.90
CA GLU A 25 -20.99 28.50 -17.16
C GLU A 25 -22.04 27.40 -17.34
N LYS A 26 -22.78 27.47 -18.46
CA LYS A 26 -23.86 26.52 -18.78
C LYS A 26 -23.48 25.52 -19.90
N VAL A 27 -22.27 25.68 -20.45
CA VAL A 27 -21.82 24.85 -21.58
C VAL A 27 -21.21 23.57 -21.04
N PHE A 28 -21.83 22.42 -21.32
CA PHE A 28 -21.34 21.10 -20.87
C PHE A 28 -19.91 20.79 -21.34
N LEU A 29 -19.54 21.26 -22.54
CA LEU A 29 -18.19 21.07 -23.07
C LEU A 29 -17.09 21.70 -22.18
N ALA A 30 -17.39 22.72 -21.39
CA ALA A 30 -16.44 23.34 -20.47
C ALA A 30 -16.08 22.41 -19.30
N TYR A 31 -16.97 21.51 -18.92
CA TYR A 31 -16.77 20.55 -17.84
C TYR A 31 -16.11 19.25 -18.31
N LEU A 32 -16.26 18.89 -19.58
CA LEU A 32 -15.79 17.63 -20.14
C LEU A 32 -14.28 17.37 -19.89
N PRO A 33 -13.36 18.31 -20.14
CA PRO A 33 -11.92 18.09 -19.91
C PRO A 33 -11.61 17.81 -18.42
N TRP A 34 -12.32 18.44 -17.51
CA TRP A 34 -12.14 18.23 -16.09
C TRP A 34 -12.68 16.88 -15.62
N LEU A 35 -13.81 16.45 -16.18
CA LEU A 35 -14.35 15.11 -15.94
C LEU A 35 -13.40 14.01 -16.46
N LEU A 36 -12.85 14.20 -17.65
CA LEU A 36 -11.86 13.26 -18.21
C LEU A 36 -10.57 13.24 -17.40
N THR A 37 -10.12 14.38 -16.90
CA THR A 37 -8.94 14.46 -16.01
C THR A 37 -9.19 13.75 -14.70
N ALA A 38 -10.37 13.92 -14.09
CA ALA A 38 -10.75 13.22 -12.87
C ALA A 38 -10.80 11.71 -13.08
N LEU A 39 -11.45 11.25 -14.14
CA LEU A 39 -11.58 9.82 -14.46
C LEU A 39 -10.21 9.21 -14.79
N GLY A 40 -9.42 9.86 -15.64
CA GLY A 40 -8.07 9.41 -15.99
C GLY A 40 -7.14 9.32 -14.77
N GLY A 41 -7.14 10.33 -13.91
CA GLY A 41 -6.38 10.34 -12.67
C GLY A 41 -6.79 9.21 -11.72
N PHE A 42 -8.10 8.96 -11.58
CA PHE A 42 -8.61 7.87 -10.76
C PHE A 42 -8.21 6.49 -11.29
N LEU A 43 -8.37 6.26 -12.59
CA LEU A 43 -7.98 4.98 -13.23
C LEU A 43 -6.48 4.74 -13.11
N LEU A 44 -5.66 5.75 -13.40
CA LEU A 44 -4.21 5.64 -13.31
C LEU A 44 -3.76 5.39 -11.87
N ARG A 45 -4.34 6.07 -10.89
CA ARG A 45 -4.11 5.80 -9.47
C ARG A 45 -4.40 4.34 -9.13
N THR A 46 -5.54 3.82 -9.56
CA THR A 46 -5.97 2.45 -9.25
C THR A 46 -4.98 1.42 -9.82
N VAL A 47 -4.56 1.59 -11.06
CA VAL A 47 -3.57 0.71 -11.71
C VAL A 47 -2.23 0.76 -10.99
N LEU A 48 -1.72 1.95 -10.69
CA LEU A 48 -0.44 2.14 -9.99
C LEU A 48 -0.49 1.59 -8.56
N TYR A 49 -1.60 1.77 -7.86
CA TYR A 49 -1.77 1.26 -6.50
C TYR A 49 -1.81 -0.27 -6.48
N ASN A 50 -2.59 -0.90 -7.35
CA ASN A 50 -2.65 -2.36 -7.44
C ASN A 50 -1.30 -2.97 -7.87
N GLY A 51 -0.59 -2.32 -8.79
CA GLY A 51 0.77 -2.72 -9.18
C GLY A 51 1.75 -2.64 -8.01
N ALA A 52 1.74 -1.55 -7.26
CA ALA A 52 2.59 -1.37 -6.08
C ALA A 52 2.27 -2.41 -4.99
N LEU A 53 0.98 -2.67 -4.75
CA LEU A 53 0.54 -3.68 -3.79
C LEU A 53 1.03 -5.09 -4.19
N GLY A 54 0.93 -5.46 -5.47
CA GLY A 54 1.44 -6.75 -5.97
C GLY A 54 2.94 -6.90 -5.78
N ILE A 55 3.73 -5.84 -5.97
CA ILE A 55 5.18 -5.84 -5.71
C ILE A 55 5.45 -5.98 -4.21
N SER A 56 4.69 -5.27 -3.36
CA SER A 56 4.81 -5.34 -1.90
C SER A 56 4.54 -6.77 -1.39
N HIS A 57 3.48 -7.43 -1.86
CA HIS A 57 3.21 -8.82 -1.50
C HIS A 57 4.35 -9.76 -1.91
N ARG A 58 4.87 -9.64 -3.13
CA ARG A 58 6.00 -10.48 -3.57
C ARG A 58 7.24 -10.29 -2.71
N ALA A 59 7.57 -9.05 -2.37
CA ALA A 59 8.69 -8.74 -1.48
C ALA A 59 8.48 -9.33 -0.08
N THR A 60 7.27 -9.18 0.48
CA THR A 60 6.89 -9.75 1.77
C THR A 60 7.04 -11.27 1.79
N PHE A 61 6.51 -11.99 0.79
CA PHE A 61 6.67 -13.45 0.69
C PHE A 61 8.14 -13.88 0.64
N SER A 62 8.99 -13.14 -0.07
CA SER A 62 10.43 -13.42 -0.12
C SER A 62 11.09 -13.23 1.25
N ILE A 63 10.72 -12.20 2.00
CA ILE A 63 11.21 -11.94 3.36
C ILE A 63 10.75 -13.05 4.31
N LEU A 64 9.47 -13.41 4.30
CA LEU A 64 8.90 -14.45 5.16
C LEU A 64 9.54 -15.82 4.88
N LYS A 65 9.76 -16.16 3.60
CA LYS A 65 10.50 -17.35 3.20
C LYS A 65 11.90 -17.37 3.83
N THR A 66 12.63 -16.26 3.70
CA THR A 66 13.98 -16.14 4.28
C THR A 66 13.98 -16.28 5.81
N ILE A 67 12.98 -15.71 6.48
CA ILE A 67 12.82 -15.84 7.94
C ILE A 67 12.59 -17.30 8.31
N ARG A 68 11.67 -17.99 7.63
CA ARG A 68 11.41 -19.42 7.87
C ARG A 68 12.65 -20.28 7.66
N GLU A 69 13.36 -20.10 6.55
CA GLU A 69 14.60 -20.82 6.26
C GLU A 69 15.64 -20.61 7.37
N LYS A 70 15.82 -19.38 7.85
CA LYS A 70 16.74 -19.08 8.94
C LYS A 70 16.29 -19.68 10.28
N LEU A 71 15.00 -19.70 10.59
CA LEU A 71 14.46 -20.35 11.78
C LEU A 71 14.69 -21.88 11.72
N LEU A 72 14.37 -22.51 10.59
CA LEU A 72 14.58 -23.93 10.38
C LEU A 72 16.07 -24.32 10.45
N ALA A 73 16.95 -23.50 9.89
CA ALA A 73 18.40 -23.73 9.95
C ALA A 73 18.98 -23.59 11.38
N LYS A 74 18.31 -22.85 12.27
CA LYS A 74 18.71 -22.73 13.69
C LYS A 74 18.24 -23.91 14.53
N LEU A 75 17.13 -24.57 14.20
CA LEU A 75 16.59 -25.69 14.99
C LEU A 75 17.61 -26.78 15.32
N PRO A 76 18.41 -27.30 14.35
CA PRO A 76 19.40 -28.33 14.66
C PRO A 76 20.58 -27.86 15.53
N ARG A 77 20.72 -26.55 15.68
CA ARG A 77 21.80 -25.92 16.48
C ARG A 77 21.38 -25.65 17.92
N LEU A 78 20.10 -25.82 18.24
CA LEU A 78 19.61 -25.67 19.61
C LEU A 78 20.02 -26.86 20.46
N PRO A 79 20.28 -26.65 21.75
CA PRO A 79 20.49 -27.75 22.71
C PRO A 79 19.30 -28.71 22.68
N LEU A 80 19.55 -30.01 22.66
CA LEU A 80 18.53 -31.04 22.55
C LEU A 80 17.46 -30.90 23.65
N GLY A 81 17.86 -30.53 24.88
CA GLY A 81 16.93 -30.27 25.99
C GLY A 81 15.91 -29.20 25.68
N THR A 82 16.32 -28.09 25.06
CA THR A 82 15.40 -26.99 24.69
C THR A 82 14.39 -27.43 23.63
N VAL A 83 14.82 -28.26 22.69
CA VAL A 83 13.94 -28.79 21.63
C VAL A 83 12.97 -29.83 22.20
N MET A 84 13.40 -30.67 23.11
CA MET A 84 12.56 -31.69 23.76
C MET A 84 11.55 -31.08 24.73
N ASP A 85 11.91 -30.00 25.41
CA ASP A 85 11.00 -29.26 26.31
C ASP A 85 9.97 -28.42 25.58
N THR A 86 10.15 -28.20 24.28
CA THR A 86 9.21 -27.41 23.46
C THR A 86 8.33 -28.36 22.64
N SER A 87 7.01 -28.28 22.87
CA SER A 87 6.08 -29.11 22.08
C SER A 87 6.17 -28.79 20.57
N SER A 88 6.01 -29.82 19.74
CA SER A 88 6.01 -29.65 18.28
C SER A 88 4.92 -28.66 17.80
N GLY A 89 3.79 -28.58 18.52
CA GLY A 89 2.74 -27.60 18.27
C GLY A 89 3.22 -26.17 18.47
N LYS A 90 3.98 -25.90 19.52
CA LYS A 90 4.55 -24.56 19.81
C LYS A 90 5.63 -24.18 18.78
N LEU A 91 6.43 -25.13 18.33
CA LEU A 91 7.41 -24.89 17.26
C LEU A 91 6.70 -24.57 15.94
N LYS A 92 5.62 -25.27 15.61
CA LYS A 92 4.79 -24.97 14.44
C LYS A 92 4.18 -23.55 14.55
N GLU A 93 3.59 -23.22 15.69
CA GLU A 93 3.02 -21.90 15.94
C GLU A 93 4.05 -20.79 15.69
N ILE A 94 5.27 -20.91 16.22
CA ILE A 94 6.32 -19.90 16.02
C ILE A 94 6.76 -19.81 14.56
N ILE A 95 7.02 -20.93 13.91
CA ILE A 95 7.65 -20.96 12.58
C ILE A 95 6.62 -20.71 11.47
N VAL A 96 5.38 -21.10 11.68
CA VAL A 96 4.32 -20.98 10.68
C VAL A 96 3.39 -19.83 11.03
N ASP A 97 2.63 -19.94 12.11
CA ASP A 97 1.50 -19.08 12.40
C ASP A 97 1.93 -17.63 12.75
N GLN A 98 3.00 -17.46 13.55
CA GLN A 98 3.51 -16.14 13.86
C GLN A 98 4.21 -15.48 12.67
N VAL A 99 4.92 -16.25 11.83
CA VAL A 99 5.52 -15.71 10.61
C VAL A 99 4.45 -15.34 9.60
N ASP A 100 3.37 -16.14 9.46
CA ASP A 100 2.23 -15.79 8.59
C ASP A 100 1.50 -14.54 9.05
N SER A 101 1.34 -14.32 10.36
CA SER A 101 0.71 -13.11 10.89
C SER A 101 1.47 -11.83 10.52
N MET A 102 2.78 -11.91 10.28
CA MET A 102 3.59 -10.77 9.83
C MET A 102 3.31 -10.38 8.37
N GLU A 103 2.75 -11.28 7.56
CA GLU A 103 2.46 -11.01 6.14
C GLU A 103 1.55 -9.81 5.98
N THR A 104 0.40 -9.83 6.65
CA THR A 104 -0.58 -8.74 6.57
C THR A 104 0.03 -7.41 6.97
N THR A 105 0.80 -7.38 8.06
CA THR A 105 1.45 -6.18 8.55
C THR A 105 2.49 -5.66 7.55
N LEU A 106 3.37 -6.51 7.04
CA LEU A 106 4.43 -6.10 6.11
C LEU A 106 3.89 -5.72 4.73
N ALA A 107 2.91 -6.46 4.21
CA ALA A 107 2.37 -6.23 2.87
C ALA A 107 1.52 -4.95 2.78
N HIS A 108 0.79 -4.60 3.83
CA HIS A 108 -0.14 -3.47 3.84
C HIS A 108 0.41 -2.25 4.58
N LEU A 109 1.10 -2.43 5.71
CA LEU A 109 1.57 -1.32 6.53
C LEU A 109 2.54 -0.40 5.77
N PHE A 110 3.52 -0.93 5.04
CA PHE A 110 4.50 -0.12 4.33
C PHE A 110 3.89 0.74 3.21
N PRO A 111 3.06 0.20 2.28
CA PRO A 111 2.40 1.00 1.26
C PRO A 111 1.46 2.05 1.87
N GLU A 112 0.73 1.70 2.92
CA GLU A 112 -0.24 2.58 3.57
C GLU A 112 0.44 3.71 4.34
N MET A 113 1.46 3.44 5.14
CA MET A 113 2.25 4.47 5.82
C MET A 113 2.87 5.44 4.82
N THR A 114 3.42 4.92 3.71
CA THR A 114 3.98 5.77 2.66
C THR A 114 2.92 6.68 2.05
N ALA A 115 1.75 6.17 1.74
CA ALA A 115 0.64 6.96 1.21
C ALA A 115 0.16 8.02 2.21
N ASN A 116 0.01 7.65 3.48
CA ASN A 116 -0.48 8.53 4.55
C ASN A 116 0.50 9.66 4.90
N ILE A 117 1.80 9.46 4.70
CA ILE A 117 2.80 10.52 4.88
C ILE A 117 2.87 11.42 3.64
N VAL A 118 2.88 10.85 2.46
CA VAL A 118 3.10 11.58 1.21
C VAL A 118 1.88 12.42 0.82
N THR A 119 0.67 11.94 1.10
CA THR A 119 -0.57 12.67 0.76
C THR A 119 -0.62 14.05 1.42
N PRO A 120 -0.49 14.21 2.75
CA PRO A 120 -0.52 15.53 3.38
C PRO A 120 0.65 16.41 2.96
N LEU A 121 1.86 15.86 2.76
CA LEU A 121 3.00 16.62 2.27
C LEU A 121 2.74 17.23 0.89
N LEU A 122 2.23 16.44 -0.06
CA LEU A 122 1.88 16.94 -1.38
C LEU A 122 0.74 17.96 -1.33
N THR A 123 -0.22 17.78 -0.41
CA THR A 123 -1.31 18.74 -0.23
C THR A 123 -0.78 20.09 0.26
N VAL A 124 0.13 20.08 1.24
CA VAL A 124 0.76 21.31 1.76
C VAL A 124 1.58 22.00 0.67
N ILE A 125 2.44 21.26 -0.05
CA ILE A 125 3.26 21.81 -1.15
C ILE A 125 2.39 22.43 -2.25
N TYR A 126 1.19 21.90 -2.45
CA TYR A 126 0.28 22.45 -3.46
C TYR A 126 -0.46 23.71 -2.99
N LEU A 127 -0.74 23.82 -1.68
CA LEU A 127 -1.47 24.98 -1.12
C LEU A 127 -0.59 26.20 -0.93
N PHE A 128 0.73 26.04 -0.80
CA PHE A 128 1.71 27.10 -0.58
C PHE A 128 2.67 27.26 -1.75
#